data_c6466f9981f7152e649454c0fdb5406f
#
_entry.id   c6466f9981f7152e649454c0fdb5406f
#
_cell.length_a   1.000
_cell.length_b   1.000
_cell.length_c   1.000
_cell.angle_alpha   90.00
_cell.angle_beta   90.00
_cell.angle_gamma   90.00
#
_symmetry.space_group_name_H-M   'P 1'
#
loop_
_entity.id
_entity.type
_entity.pdbx_description
1 polymer ?
#
loop_
_entity_poly.entity_id
_entity_poly.type
_entity_poly.pdbx_seq_one_letter_code
_entity_poly.pdbx_strand_id
1 'polypeptide(L)'
;MIEAKHIYKSFDDKEVLHDISTVFEDGKTNLIIGQSGAGKTVLMRTLVGLLTPTKGDVLYDGRNFYGMSKKEQIMMRREMGMIFQGAALFDSLTVLENVRFPLDMFSNMTYRERNTRAMECLERVNLKGAESKYPGEISGGMQKRVAIARAVVMNPTYLFCDEPNSGLDPKTSLVIDDLLSGITKEYNTTTIINTHDMNSVMGIGENIIFIADGRKEWQGNKDTVISSHNKKLNDLVFASDLFKKVKEVELEGERKE
;
A
#
# COMPACT_ATOMS: atom_id res chain seq x y z
N MET A 1 4.40 -13.50 3.73
CA MET A 1 5.34 -13.06 2.66
C MET A 1 4.66 -13.16 1.29
N ILE A 2 4.84 -12.15 0.44
CA ILE A 2 4.33 -12.21 -0.94
C ILE A 2 5.51 -12.19 -1.90
N GLU A 3 5.49 -13.10 -2.89
CA GLU A 3 6.51 -13.16 -3.94
C GLU A 3 5.86 -12.95 -5.31
N ALA A 4 6.39 -12.02 -6.08
CA ALA A 4 6.13 -11.90 -7.51
C ALA A 4 7.26 -12.64 -8.25
N LYS A 5 6.92 -13.58 -9.13
CA LYS A 5 7.89 -14.38 -9.91
C LYS A 5 7.65 -14.20 -11.40
N HIS A 6 8.59 -13.57 -12.06
CA HIS A 6 8.58 -13.36 -13.52
C HIS A 6 7.25 -12.79 -14.04
N ILE A 7 6.74 -11.74 -13.38
CA ILE A 7 5.46 -11.12 -13.75
C ILE A 7 5.59 -10.32 -15.04
N TYR A 8 4.82 -10.72 -16.03
CA TYR A 8 4.57 -9.98 -17.26
C TYR A 8 3.10 -9.60 -17.34
N LYS A 9 2.80 -8.41 -17.83
CA LYS A 9 1.42 -7.98 -18.11
C LYS A 9 1.34 -7.17 -19.37
N SER A 10 0.53 -7.66 -20.31
CA SER A 10 0.17 -6.94 -21.53
C SER A 10 -1.32 -6.60 -21.53
N PHE A 11 -1.66 -5.51 -22.19
CA PHE A 11 -3.01 -5.12 -22.55
C PHE A 11 -2.99 -4.93 -24.08
N ASP A 12 -3.76 -5.71 -24.78
CA ASP A 12 -3.71 -5.83 -26.24
C ASP A 12 -2.25 -6.05 -26.70
N ASP A 13 -1.72 -5.18 -27.56
CA ASP A 13 -0.36 -5.28 -28.09
C ASP A 13 0.70 -4.53 -27.23
N LYS A 14 0.28 -3.89 -26.11
CA LYS A 14 1.19 -3.13 -25.26
C LYS A 14 1.56 -3.92 -24.00
N GLU A 15 2.82 -4.30 -23.91
CA GLU A 15 3.38 -4.84 -22.66
C GLU A 15 3.65 -3.71 -21.66
N VAL A 16 3.16 -3.86 -20.42
CA VAL A 16 3.24 -2.85 -19.35
C VAL A 16 4.15 -3.30 -18.22
N LEU A 17 4.20 -4.60 -17.94
CA LEU A 17 5.14 -5.17 -16.98
C LEU A 17 6.04 -6.18 -17.68
N HIS A 18 7.35 -6.06 -17.42
CA HIS A 18 8.39 -6.83 -18.08
C HIS A 18 9.26 -7.54 -17.04
N ASP A 19 9.00 -8.84 -16.81
CA ASP A 19 9.82 -9.71 -15.96
C ASP A 19 10.06 -9.17 -14.54
N ILE A 20 8.98 -8.79 -13.85
CA ILE A 20 9.12 -8.33 -12.46
C ILE A 20 9.20 -9.52 -11.51
N SER A 21 10.35 -9.65 -10.84
CA SER A 21 10.56 -10.61 -9.75
C SER A 21 10.99 -9.86 -8.49
N THR A 22 10.22 -10.01 -7.40
CA THR A 22 10.49 -9.34 -6.13
C THR A 22 9.79 -10.02 -4.96
N VAL A 23 10.27 -9.73 -3.75
CA VAL A 23 9.70 -10.23 -2.49
C VAL A 23 9.21 -9.04 -1.67
N PHE A 24 8.00 -9.16 -1.15
CA PHE A 24 7.41 -8.26 -0.17
C PHE A 24 7.48 -8.94 1.20
N GLU A 25 8.21 -8.31 2.10
CA GLU A 25 8.59 -8.88 3.39
C GLU A 25 7.48 -8.73 4.42
N ASP A 26 7.30 -9.76 5.26
CA ASP A 26 6.30 -9.76 6.34
C ASP A 26 6.63 -8.73 7.41
N GLY A 27 5.59 -8.16 8.02
CA GLY A 27 5.70 -7.20 9.11
C GLY A 27 6.41 -5.90 8.73
N LYS A 28 6.63 -5.66 7.42
CA LYS A 28 7.28 -4.46 6.89
C LYS A 28 6.37 -3.63 6.01
N THR A 29 6.69 -2.33 5.96
CA THR A 29 6.18 -1.43 4.94
C THR A 29 7.01 -1.61 3.66
N ASN A 30 6.42 -2.28 2.68
CA ASN A 30 7.01 -2.49 1.36
C ASN A 30 6.49 -1.40 0.41
N LEU A 31 7.37 -0.58 -0.13
CA LEU A 31 6.99 0.51 -1.04
C LEU A 31 7.27 0.12 -2.49
N ILE A 32 6.31 0.33 -3.37
CA ILE A 32 6.51 0.30 -4.82
C ILE A 32 6.56 1.74 -5.28
N ILE A 33 7.73 2.19 -5.75
CA ILE A 33 7.97 3.56 -6.20
C ILE A 33 8.29 3.61 -7.68
N GLY A 34 8.10 4.78 -8.28
CA GLY A 34 8.35 5.02 -9.70
C GLY A 34 7.51 6.16 -10.24
N GLN A 35 7.82 6.63 -11.43
CA GLN A 35 7.06 7.68 -12.10
C GLN A 35 5.61 7.26 -12.39
N SER A 36 4.74 8.24 -12.66
CA SER A 36 3.40 7.96 -13.17
C SER A 36 3.50 7.18 -14.48
N GLY A 37 2.68 6.13 -14.62
CA GLY A 37 2.72 5.26 -15.81
C GLY A 37 3.79 4.16 -15.78
N ALA A 38 4.66 4.08 -14.78
CA ALA A 38 5.71 3.06 -14.67
C ALA A 38 5.21 1.61 -14.47
N GLY A 39 3.91 1.41 -14.22
CA GLY A 39 3.33 0.08 -14.02
C GLY A 39 2.99 -0.28 -12.56
N LYS A 40 3.22 0.61 -11.58
CA LYS A 40 3.01 0.36 -10.14
C LYS A 40 1.60 -0.17 -9.82
N THR A 41 0.56 0.56 -10.23
CA THR A 41 -0.85 0.16 -10.01
C THR A 41 -1.20 -1.14 -10.74
N VAL A 42 -0.62 -1.39 -11.92
CA VAL A 42 -0.81 -2.64 -12.66
C VAL A 42 -0.20 -3.81 -11.89
N LEU A 43 1.02 -3.65 -11.35
CA LEU A 43 1.65 -4.65 -10.49
C LEU A 43 0.80 -4.90 -9.24
N MET A 44 0.41 -3.86 -8.50
CA MET A 44 -0.42 -4.01 -7.30
C MET A 44 -1.73 -4.73 -7.61
N ARG A 45 -2.45 -4.35 -8.66
CA ARG A 45 -3.69 -5.03 -9.08
C ARG A 45 -3.46 -6.49 -9.47
N THR A 46 -2.28 -6.80 -10.02
CA THR A 46 -1.88 -8.18 -10.29
C THR A 46 -1.62 -8.94 -8.99
N LEU A 47 -0.94 -8.34 -8.02
CA LEU A 47 -0.75 -8.97 -6.70
C LEU A 47 -2.09 -9.31 -6.02
N VAL A 48 -3.03 -8.38 -5.96
CA VAL A 48 -4.36 -8.61 -5.31
C VAL A 48 -5.28 -9.55 -6.12
N GLY A 49 -4.90 -9.91 -7.35
CA GLY A 49 -5.72 -10.76 -8.22
C GLY A 49 -6.89 -10.04 -8.89
N LEU A 50 -6.83 -8.69 -9.01
CA LEU A 50 -7.75 -7.89 -9.81
C LEU A 50 -7.39 -7.90 -11.30
N LEU A 51 -6.12 -8.18 -11.62
CA LEU A 51 -5.61 -8.37 -12.97
C LEU A 51 -4.82 -9.68 -13.03
N THR A 52 -5.16 -10.56 -13.96
CA THR A 52 -4.37 -11.77 -14.20
C THR A 52 -3.09 -11.40 -14.96
N PRO A 53 -1.89 -11.85 -14.52
CA PRO A 53 -0.67 -11.66 -15.28
C PRO A 53 -0.73 -12.37 -16.62
N THR A 54 -0.01 -11.87 -17.62
CA THR A 54 0.14 -12.56 -18.92
C THR A 54 1.06 -13.78 -18.77
N LYS A 55 2.09 -13.66 -17.91
CA LYS A 55 3.00 -14.74 -17.51
C LYS A 55 3.48 -14.48 -16.09
N GLY A 56 3.96 -15.54 -15.42
CA GLY A 56 4.52 -15.48 -14.08
C GLY A 56 3.51 -15.79 -13.00
N ASP A 57 3.98 -15.84 -11.77
CA ASP A 57 3.25 -16.31 -10.61
C ASP A 57 3.30 -15.30 -9.46
N VAL A 58 2.21 -15.24 -8.69
CA VAL A 58 2.15 -14.52 -7.41
C VAL A 58 1.96 -15.55 -6.30
N LEU A 59 2.90 -15.60 -5.37
CA LEU A 59 2.84 -16.53 -4.26
C LEU A 59 2.55 -15.80 -2.94
N TYR A 60 1.63 -16.35 -2.18
CA TYR A 60 1.32 -15.96 -0.80
C TYR A 60 1.75 -17.09 0.12
N ASP A 61 2.80 -16.87 0.90
CA ASP A 61 3.43 -17.89 1.75
C ASP A 61 3.70 -19.20 1.00
N GLY A 62 4.29 -19.07 -0.19
CA GLY A 62 4.62 -20.19 -1.09
C GLY A 62 3.44 -20.76 -1.88
N ARG A 63 2.19 -20.31 -1.64
CA ARG A 63 0.98 -20.79 -2.37
C ARG A 63 0.73 -19.92 -3.59
N ASN A 64 0.76 -20.50 -4.78
CA ASN A 64 0.49 -19.78 -6.03
C ASN A 64 -0.97 -19.36 -6.14
N PHE A 65 -1.23 -18.04 -6.06
CA PHE A 65 -2.57 -17.46 -6.09
C PHE A 65 -3.35 -17.80 -7.37
N TYR A 66 -2.70 -17.74 -8.51
CA TYR A 66 -3.35 -18.02 -9.81
C TYR A 66 -3.52 -19.51 -10.10
N GLY A 67 -2.82 -20.38 -9.38
CA GLY A 67 -3.02 -21.83 -9.39
C GLY A 67 -4.14 -22.30 -8.44
N MET A 68 -4.67 -21.43 -7.58
CA MET A 68 -5.76 -21.73 -6.66
C MET A 68 -7.11 -21.86 -7.39
N SER A 69 -7.99 -22.70 -6.85
CA SER A 69 -9.40 -22.71 -7.22
C SER A 69 -10.06 -21.35 -6.89
N LYS A 70 -11.17 -21.03 -7.55
CA LYS A 70 -11.94 -19.80 -7.27
C LYS A 70 -12.34 -19.67 -5.80
N LYS A 71 -12.66 -20.77 -5.13
CA LYS A 71 -13.03 -20.80 -3.72
C LYS A 71 -11.84 -20.41 -2.84
N GLU A 72 -10.67 -20.96 -3.10
CA GLU A 72 -9.43 -20.62 -2.37
C GLU A 72 -9.02 -19.17 -2.60
N GLN A 73 -9.11 -18.65 -3.83
CA GLN A 73 -8.86 -17.23 -4.13
C GLN A 73 -9.81 -16.30 -3.35
N ILE A 74 -11.10 -16.65 -3.22
CA ILE A 74 -12.07 -15.89 -2.42
C ILE A 74 -11.64 -15.90 -0.94
N MET A 75 -11.23 -17.04 -0.41
CA MET A 75 -10.77 -17.14 0.98
C MET A 75 -9.50 -16.31 1.19
N MET A 76 -8.53 -16.39 0.27
CA MET A 76 -7.30 -15.60 0.32
C MET A 76 -7.60 -14.10 0.33
N ARG A 77 -8.55 -13.61 -0.50
CA ARG A 77 -8.92 -12.19 -0.53
C ARG A 77 -9.55 -11.68 0.77
N ARG A 78 -10.10 -12.55 1.61
CA ARG A 78 -10.57 -12.15 2.96
C ARG A 78 -9.43 -11.82 3.92
N GLU A 79 -8.24 -12.32 3.63
CA GLU A 79 -7.00 -12.02 4.35
C GLU A 79 -6.33 -10.72 3.85
N MET A 80 -6.92 -10.07 2.83
CA MET A 80 -6.39 -8.85 2.21
C MET A 80 -7.25 -7.65 2.56
N GLY A 81 -6.61 -6.57 3.04
CA GLY A 81 -7.19 -5.23 3.09
C GLY A 81 -6.72 -4.40 1.89
N MET A 82 -7.58 -3.54 1.36
CA MET A 82 -7.20 -2.66 0.26
C MET A 82 -7.68 -1.24 0.48
N ILE A 83 -6.76 -0.28 0.28
CA ILE A 83 -7.01 1.16 0.29
C ILE A 83 -6.77 1.67 -1.12
N PHE A 84 -7.80 2.25 -1.72
CA PHE A 84 -7.76 2.82 -3.06
C PHE A 84 -7.39 4.30 -3.02
N GLN A 85 -6.79 4.81 -4.09
CA GLN A 85 -6.38 6.21 -4.23
C GLN A 85 -7.51 7.20 -3.88
N GLY A 86 -8.75 6.95 -4.30
CA GLY A 86 -9.93 7.77 -4.03
C GLY A 86 -10.69 7.44 -2.75
N ALA A 87 -10.08 6.68 -1.78
CA ALA A 87 -10.73 6.13 -0.59
C ALA A 87 -11.87 5.12 -0.92
N ALA A 88 -12.61 5.31 -1.99
CA ALA A 88 -13.70 4.47 -2.48
C ALA A 88 -14.74 4.13 -1.39
N LEU A 89 -15.15 5.14 -0.63
CA LEU A 89 -16.22 4.99 0.36
C LEU A 89 -17.58 4.93 -0.34
N PHE A 90 -18.52 4.26 0.30
CA PHE A 90 -19.92 4.26 -0.12
C PHE A 90 -20.59 5.54 0.40
N ASP A 91 -20.99 6.43 -0.51
CA ASP A 91 -21.59 7.72 -0.15
C ASP A 91 -22.95 7.59 0.55
N SER A 92 -23.65 6.48 0.32
CA SER A 92 -24.93 6.15 0.95
C SER A 92 -24.82 5.55 2.34
N LEU A 93 -23.61 5.25 2.81
CA LEU A 93 -23.32 4.68 4.12
C LEU A 93 -22.62 5.71 5.02
N THR A 94 -22.94 5.68 6.31
CA THR A 94 -22.22 6.46 7.31
C THR A 94 -20.77 5.99 7.44
N VAL A 95 -19.95 6.77 8.13
CA VAL A 95 -18.55 6.42 8.47
C VAL A 95 -18.48 5.06 9.18
N LEU A 96 -19.32 4.84 10.19
CA LEU A 96 -19.38 3.55 10.91
C LEU A 96 -19.77 2.40 9.99
N GLU A 97 -20.79 2.60 9.16
CA GLU A 97 -21.27 1.58 8.24
C GLU A 97 -20.24 1.24 7.16
N ASN A 98 -19.51 2.25 6.65
CA ASN A 98 -18.39 2.02 5.75
C ASN A 98 -17.33 1.12 6.37
N VAL A 99 -16.93 1.37 7.61
CA VAL A 99 -15.93 0.55 8.31
C VAL A 99 -16.47 -0.84 8.61
N ARG A 100 -17.74 -0.94 9.03
CA ARG A 100 -18.39 -2.22 9.36
C ARG A 100 -18.68 -3.10 8.14
N PHE A 101 -18.79 -2.51 6.95
CA PHE A 101 -19.23 -3.20 5.73
C PHE A 101 -18.53 -4.55 5.46
N PRO A 102 -17.19 -4.70 5.56
CA PRO A 102 -16.54 -6.00 5.39
C PRO A 102 -16.98 -7.04 6.43
N LEU A 103 -17.21 -6.61 7.67
CA LEU A 103 -17.72 -7.50 8.72
C LEU A 103 -19.17 -7.95 8.45
N ASP A 104 -20.00 -7.06 7.91
CA ASP A 104 -21.38 -7.37 7.53
C ASP A 104 -21.44 -8.42 6.43
N MET A 105 -20.47 -8.40 5.49
CA MET A 105 -20.42 -9.30 4.35
C MET A 105 -19.74 -10.64 4.65
N PHE A 106 -18.74 -10.68 5.53
CA PHE A 106 -17.81 -11.81 5.59
C PHE A 106 -17.60 -12.39 6.99
N SER A 107 -18.14 -11.78 8.06
CA SER A 107 -17.99 -12.32 9.43
C SER A 107 -19.27 -13.01 9.92
N ASN A 108 -19.08 -13.91 10.90
CA ASN A 108 -20.18 -14.54 11.65
C ASN A 108 -20.49 -13.80 12.97
N MET A 109 -19.91 -12.62 13.19
CA MET A 109 -20.11 -11.79 14.38
C MET A 109 -21.56 -11.30 14.47
N THR A 110 -22.04 -11.13 15.70
CA THR A 110 -23.33 -10.46 15.97
C THR A 110 -23.24 -8.98 15.56
N TYR A 111 -24.38 -8.34 15.36
CA TYR A 111 -24.43 -6.91 15.05
C TYR A 111 -23.69 -6.05 16.08
N ARG A 112 -23.82 -6.40 17.37
CA ARG A 112 -23.14 -5.68 18.45
C ARG A 112 -21.62 -5.83 18.36
N GLU A 113 -21.11 -7.03 18.14
CA GLU A 113 -19.67 -7.29 18.00
C GLU A 113 -19.08 -6.55 16.80
N ARG A 114 -19.80 -6.57 15.65
CA ARG A 114 -19.37 -5.83 14.43
C ARG A 114 -19.28 -4.34 14.68
N ASN A 115 -20.29 -3.75 15.38
CA ASN A 115 -20.26 -2.33 15.74
C ASN A 115 -19.09 -2.02 16.68
N THR A 116 -18.89 -2.82 17.73
CA THR A 116 -17.77 -2.63 18.65
C THR A 116 -16.45 -2.65 17.90
N ARG A 117 -16.22 -3.65 17.05
CA ARG A 117 -15.00 -3.77 16.26
C ARG A 117 -14.81 -2.59 15.30
N ALA A 118 -15.86 -2.14 14.62
CA ALA A 118 -15.78 -0.98 13.73
C ALA A 118 -15.46 0.32 14.49
N MET A 119 -16.04 0.50 15.70
CA MET A 119 -15.73 1.63 16.58
C MET A 119 -14.28 1.63 17.05
N GLU A 120 -13.73 0.49 17.44
CA GLU A 120 -12.31 0.32 17.79
C GLU A 120 -11.39 0.76 16.62
N CYS A 121 -11.73 0.35 15.39
CA CYS A 121 -10.98 0.76 14.21
C CYS A 121 -11.08 2.27 13.94
N LEU A 122 -12.25 2.89 14.17
CA LEU A 122 -12.41 4.34 14.06
C LEU A 122 -11.61 5.10 15.12
N GLU A 123 -11.61 4.61 16.35
CA GLU A 123 -10.80 5.19 17.42
C GLU A 123 -9.30 5.10 17.10
N ARG A 124 -8.85 3.95 16.56
CA ARG A 124 -7.45 3.71 16.13
C ARG A 124 -6.97 4.70 15.06
N VAL A 125 -7.87 5.16 14.18
CA VAL A 125 -7.57 6.16 13.15
C VAL A 125 -7.93 7.59 13.58
N ASN A 126 -8.17 7.85 14.87
CA ASN A 126 -8.55 9.16 15.43
C ASN A 126 -9.79 9.78 14.76
N LEU A 127 -10.85 9.00 14.60
CA LEU A 127 -12.14 9.44 14.03
C LEU A 127 -13.32 9.28 15.00
N LYS A 128 -13.06 9.22 16.30
CA LYS A 128 -14.12 9.23 17.34
C LYS A 128 -15.00 10.46 17.22
N GLY A 129 -16.30 10.28 17.24
CA GLY A 129 -17.32 11.35 17.10
C GLY A 129 -17.73 11.64 15.64
N ALA A 130 -17.21 10.88 14.67
CA ALA A 130 -17.59 11.01 13.26
C ALA A 130 -18.47 9.84 12.74
N GLU A 131 -18.88 8.94 13.60
CA GLU A 131 -19.48 7.63 13.27
C GLU A 131 -20.76 7.76 12.44
N SER A 132 -21.60 8.76 12.77
CA SER A 132 -22.88 9.01 12.11
C SER A 132 -22.81 9.91 10.88
N LYS A 133 -21.65 10.49 10.58
CA LYS A 133 -21.45 11.35 9.40
C LYS A 133 -21.37 10.51 8.13
N TYR A 134 -21.73 11.13 7.02
CA TYR A 134 -21.54 10.59 5.68
C TYR A 134 -20.21 11.05 5.07
N PRO A 135 -19.67 10.36 4.05
CA PRO A 135 -18.41 10.72 3.40
C PRO A 135 -18.37 12.19 2.93
N GLY A 136 -19.47 12.72 2.41
CA GLY A 136 -19.57 14.13 1.96
C GLY A 136 -19.50 15.17 3.09
N GLU A 137 -19.64 14.77 4.36
CA GLU A 137 -19.61 15.65 5.54
C GLU A 137 -18.25 15.67 6.25
N ILE A 138 -17.27 14.94 5.72
CA ILE A 138 -15.93 14.84 6.30
C ILE A 138 -14.83 15.24 5.30
N SER A 139 -13.68 15.68 5.82
CA SER A 139 -12.56 16.09 4.97
C SER A 139 -11.93 14.91 4.21
N GLY A 140 -11.19 15.19 3.13
CA GLY A 140 -10.47 14.16 2.37
C GLY A 140 -9.50 13.33 3.23
N GLY A 141 -8.78 13.96 4.15
CA GLY A 141 -7.93 13.25 5.11
C GLY A 141 -8.72 12.36 6.08
N MET A 142 -9.94 12.78 6.49
CA MET A 142 -10.82 11.90 7.26
C MET A 142 -11.33 10.73 6.42
N GLN A 143 -11.70 10.95 5.15
CA GLN A 143 -12.12 9.88 4.25
C GLN A 143 -11.02 8.82 4.06
N LYS A 144 -9.75 9.23 3.93
CA LYS A 144 -8.60 8.31 3.86
C LYS A 144 -8.49 7.47 5.14
N ARG A 145 -8.64 8.09 6.31
CA ARG A 145 -8.61 7.38 7.60
C ARG A 145 -9.79 6.40 7.75
N VAL A 146 -10.98 6.73 7.28
CA VAL A 146 -12.12 5.79 7.21
C VAL A 146 -11.78 4.60 6.30
N ALA A 147 -11.18 4.85 5.13
CA ALA A 147 -10.75 3.79 4.22
C ALA A 147 -9.70 2.86 4.85
N ILE A 148 -8.76 3.40 5.63
CA ILE A 148 -7.79 2.62 6.40
C ILE A 148 -8.53 1.76 7.45
N ALA A 149 -9.40 2.36 8.27
CA ALA A 149 -10.19 1.63 9.28
C ALA A 149 -10.99 0.49 8.64
N ARG A 150 -11.64 0.74 7.49
CA ARG A 150 -12.37 -0.29 6.73
C ARG A 150 -11.45 -1.40 6.24
N ALA A 151 -10.25 -1.07 5.75
CA ALA A 151 -9.32 -2.05 5.22
C ALA A 151 -8.78 -2.99 6.31
N VAL A 152 -8.64 -2.50 7.55
CA VAL A 152 -8.05 -3.28 8.66
C VAL A 152 -9.08 -3.91 9.59
N VAL A 153 -10.38 -3.66 9.41
CA VAL A 153 -11.44 -4.12 10.31
C VAL A 153 -11.52 -5.65 10.44
N MET A 154 -11.13 -6.36 9.38
CA MET A 154 -11.07 -7.83 9.33
C MET A 154 -9.74 -8.43 9.82
N ASN A 155 -8.82 -7.62 10.36
CA ASN A 155 -7.46 -8.03 10.74
C ASN A 155 -6.72 -8.73 9.56
N PRO A 156 -6.51 -8.04 8.43
CA PRO A 156 -5.90 -8.66 7.27
C PRO A 156 -4.44 -9.02 7.51
N THR A 157 -3.99 -10.14 6.94
CA THR A 157 -2.58 -10.53 6.89
C THR A 157 -1.79 -9.67 5.90
N TYR A 158 -2.48 -9.21 4.84
CA TYR A 158 -1.88 -8.43 3.74
C TYR A 158 -2.65 -7.13 3.55
N LEU A 159 -1.95 -6.01 3.53
CA LEU A 159 -2.55 -4.67 3.34
C LEU A 159 -1.96 -4.03 2.08
N PHE A 160 -2.84 -3.63 1.17
CA PHE A 160 -2.47 -2.98 -0.08
C PHE A 160 -2.98 -1.54 -0.10
N CYS A 161 -2.10 -0.58 -0.39
CA CYS A 161 -2.42 0.84 -0.39
C CYS A 161 -1.99 1.47 -1.73
N ASP A 162 -2.95 1.85 -2.56
CA ASP A 162 -2.69 2.50 -3.85
C ASP A 162 -2.74 4.02 -3.66
N GLU A 163 -1.59 4.67 -3.58
CA GLU A 163 -1.40 6.11 -3.38
C GLU A 163 -2.24 6.68 -2.22
N PRO A 164 -2.07 6.20 -0.97
CA PRO A 164 -2.91 6.58 0.15
C PRO A 164 -2.87 8.07 0.47
N ASN A 165 -1.76 8.75 0.18
CA ASN A 165 -1.53 10.17 0.45
C ASN A 165 -1.95 11.10 -0.69
N SER A 166 -2.40 10.57 -1.83
CA SER A 166 -2.77 11.38 -2.98
C SER A 166 -3.85 12.42 -2.65
N GLY A 167 -3.58 13.69 -2.97
CA GLY A 167 -4.51 14.80 -2.76
C GLY A 167 -4.55 15.36 -1.33
N LEU A 168 -3.63 14.95 -0.46
CA LEU A 168 -3.50 15.45 0.90
C LEU A 168 -2.39 16.50 1.02
N ASP A 169 -2.50 17.37 2.01
CA ASP A 169 -1.42 18.26 2.40
C ASP A 169 -0.27 17.49 3.08
N PRO A 170 0.97 18.02 3.10
CA PRO A 170 2.13 17.31 3.63
C PRO A 170 1.98 16.85 5.08
N LYS A 171 1.33 17.65 5.94
CA LYS A 171 1.13 17.32 7.35
C LYS A 171 0.17 16.15 7.51
N THR A 172 -0.91 16.14 6.75
CA THR A 172 -1.89 15.05 6.76
C THR A 172 -1.28 13.77 6.17
N SER A 173 -0.43 13.89 5.14
CA SER A 173 0.29 12.75 4.54
C SER A 173 1.17 12.03 5.57
N LEU A 174 1.93 12.77 6.37
CA LEU A 174 2.74 12.19 7.46
C LEU A 174 1.89 11.42 8.47
N VAL A 175 0.72 11.94 8.84
CA VAL A 175 -0.21 11.25 9.75
C VAL A 175 -0.69 9.92 9.16
N ILE A 176 -0.95 9.86 7.84
CA ILE A 176 -1.34 8.62 7.16
C ILE A 176 -0.17 7.63 7.12
N ASP A 177 1.04 8.09 6.84
CA ASP A 177 2.24 7.25 6.82
C ASP A 177 2.52 6.64 8.19
N ASP A 178 2.51 7.44 9.25
CA ASP A 178 2.68 6.98 10.64
C ASP A 178 1.60 5.95 11.02
N LEU A 179 0.36 6.19 10.61
CA LEU A 179 -0.75 5.29 10.87
C LEU A 179 -0.56 3.94 10.17
N LEU A 180 -0.19 3.94 8.89
CA LEU A 180 0.06 2.72 8.11
C LEU A 180 1.26 1.94 8.66
N SER A 181 2.36 2.62 8.98
CA SER A 181 3.54 2.02 9.61
C SER A 181 3.20 1.44 10.99
N GLY A 182 2.44 2.17 11.81
CA GLY A 182 1.99 1.70 13.11
C GLY A 182 1.12 0.45 13.03
N ILE A 183 0.14 0.41 12.11
CA ILE A 183 -0.73 -0.75 11.84
C ILE A 183 0.11 -1.94 11.37
N THR A 184 1.06 -1.72 10.46
CA THR A 184 1.94 -2.76 9.94
C THR A 184 2.68 -3.48 11.07
N LYS A 185 3.24 -2.74 12.01
CA LYS A 185 3.98 -3.29 13.14
C LYS A 185 3.09 -3.94 14.18
N GLU A 186 1.98 -3.29 14.53
CA GLU A 186 1.05 -3.77 15.54
C GLU A 186 0.40 -5.11 15.17
N TYR A 187 -0.01 -5.26 13.91
CA TYR A 187 -0.67 -6.47 13.41
C TYR A 187 0.28 -7.44 12.69
N ASN A 188 1.56 -7.11 12.60
CA ASN A 188 2.57 -7.86 11.81
C ASN A 188 2.11 -8.11 10.37
N THR A 189 1.49 -7.09 9.75
CA THR A 189 0.88 -7.17 8.43
C THR A 189 1.95 -6.98 7.35
N THR A 190 1.90 -7.76 6.27
CA THR A 190 2.68 -7.45 5.05
C THR A 190 2.00 -6.30 4.33
N THR A 191 2.51 -5.08 4.50
CA THR A 191 1.91 -3.88 3.91
C THR A 191 2.64 -3.49 2.63
N ILE A 192 1.90 -3.32 1.52
CA ILE A 192 2.42 -2.88 0.22
C ILE A 192 1.79 -1.54 -0.12
N ILE A 193 2.59 -0.52 -0.34
CA ILE A 193 2.16 0.84 -0.62
C ILE A 193 2.73 1.28 -1.98
N ASN A 194 1.86 1.58 -2.93
CA ASN A 194 2.26 2.35 -4.11
C ASN A 194 2.37 3.82 -3.72
N THR A 195 3.49 4.46 -4.01
CA THR A 195 3.65 5.89 -3.78
C THR A 195 4.63 6.52 -4.76
N HIS A 196 4.47 7.81 -4.99
CA HIS A 196 5.46 8.68 -5.64
C HIS A 196 5.92 9.80 -4.68
N ASP A 197 5.45 9.79 -3.43
CA ASP A 197 5.85 10.75 -2.40
C ASP A 197 7.17 10.33 -1.74
N MET A 198 8.20 11.15 -1.95
CA MET A 198 9.53 10.88 -1.40
C MET A 198 9.59 11.04 0.12
N ASN A 199 8.69 11.79 0.73
CA ASN A 199 8.60 11.86 2.20
C ASN A 199 8.19 10.49 2.76
N SER A 200 7.19 9.83 2.14
CA SER A 200 6.81 8.46 2.52
C SER A 200 7.98 7.48 2.32
N VAL A 201 8.72 7.61 1.20
CA VAL A 201 9.89 6.76 0.91
C VAL A 201 10.93 6.86 2.02
N MET A 202 11.30 8.07 2.41
CA MET A 202 12.30 8.33 3.45
C MET A 202 11.79 8.08 4.88
N GLY A 203 10.48 8.26 5.10
CA GLY A 203 9.86 8.08 6.42
C GLY A 203 9.65 6.61 6.78
N ILE A 204 8.95 5.86 5.93
CA ILE A 204 8.42 4.53 6.25
C ILE A 204 8.91 3.39 5.35
N GLY A 205 9.82 3.64 4.39
CA GLY A 205 10.29 2.66 3.43
C GLY A 205 11.26 1.63 4.03
N GLU A 206 10.75 0.49 4.50
CA GLU A 206 11.57 -0.59 5.06
C GLU A 206 12.04 -1.59 3.98
N ASN A 207 11.27 -1.78 2.92
CA ASN A 207 11.64 -2.50 1.70
C ASN A 207 11.09 -1.71 0.51
N ILE A 208 11.94 -1.18 -0.35
CA ILE A 208 11.58 -0.27 -1.44
C ILE A 208 11.89 -0.94 -2.76
N ILE A 209 10.89 -1.08 -3.62
CA ILE A 209 10.99 -1.63 -4.95
C ILE A 209 10.80 -0.49 -5.95
N PHE A 210 11.84 -0.16 -6.71
CA PHE A 210 11.76 0.86 -7.75
C PHE A 210 11.43 0.25 -9.11
N ILE A 211 10.34 0.76 -9.71
CA ILE A 211 9.88 0.36 -11.05
C ILE A 211 10.04 1.54 -12.00
N ALA A 212 10.71 1.28 -13.11
CA ALA A 212 10.78 2.18 -14.26
C ALA A 212 10.55 1.40 -15.55
N ASP A 213 9.81 1.98 -16.48
CA ASP A 213 9.50 1.37 -17.79
C ASP A 213 9.00 -0.07 -17.69
N GLY A 214 8.15 -0.36 -16.71
CA GLY A 214 7.58 -1.68 -16.45
C GLY A 214 8.57 -2.72 -15.91
N ARG A 215 9.79 -2.34 -15.51
CA ARG A 215 10.85 -3.22 -14.99
C ARG A 215 11.22 -2.88 -13.55
N LYS A 216 11.60 -3.88 -12.76
CA LYS A 216 12.25 -3.63 -11.48
C LYS A 216 13.70 -3.22 -11.72
N GLU A 217 14.01 -1.96 -11.46
CA GLU A 217 15.33 -1.37 -11.68
C GLU A 217 16.21 -1.39 -10.42
N TRP A 218 15.59 -1.42 -9.23
CA TRP A 218 16.31 -1.43 -7.97
C TRP A 218 15.42 -1.94 -6.82
N GLN A 219 16.06 -2.46 -5.78
CA GLN A 219 15.42 -2.82 -4.51
C GLN A 219 16.39 -2.56 -3.37
N GLY A 220 15.88 -2.04 -2.25
CA GLY A 220 16.62 -1.73 -1.03
C GLY A 220 15.69 -1.16 0.03
N ASN A 221 16.18 -0.28 0.89
CA ASN A 221 15.42 0.39 1.93
C ASN A 221 15.73 1.89 1.96
N LYS A 222 15.12 2.64 2.89
CA LYS A 222 15.32 4.09 3.03
C LYS A 222 16.79 4.48 3.26
N ASP A 223 17.57 3.63 3.93
CA ASP A 223 18.99 3.92 4.24
C ASP A 223 19.87 3.70 3.00
N THR A 224 19.56 2.70 2.18
CA THR A 224 20.32 2.38 0.97
C THR A 224 19.88 3.16 -0.26
N VAL A 225 18.73 3.82 -0.25
CA VAL A 225 18.26 4.63 -1.38
C VAL A 225 19.17 5.83 -1.63
N ILE A 226 19.73 6.42 -0.57
CA ILE A 226 20.56 7.62 -0.64
C ILE A 226 21.93 7.30 -1.28
N SER A 227 22.54 6.18 -0.90
CA SER A 227 23.83 5.72 -1.43
C SER A 227 23.72 4.97 -2.77
N SER A 228 22.50 4.84 -3.31
CA SER A 228 22.30 4.12 -4.58
C SER A 228 23.00 4.80 -5.76
N HIS A 229 23.65 3.98 -6.59
CA HIS A 229 24.26 4.41 -7.85
C HIS A 229 23.29 4.28 -9.06
N ASN A 230 22.05 3.83 -8.85
CA ASN A 230 21.07 3.73 -9.93
C ASN A 230 20.65 5.13 -10.41
N LYS A 231 21.00 5.48 -11.64
CA LYS A 231 20.75 6.81 -12.21
C LYS A 231 19.25 7.14 -12.24
N LYS A 232 18.41 6.23 -12.74
CA LYS A 232 16.95 6.45 -12.85
C LYS A 232 16.32 6.66 -11.47
N LEU A 233 16.76 5.92 -10.45
CA LEU A 233 16.32 6.09 -9.08
C LEU A 233 16.74 7.46 -8.54
N ASN A 234 18.00 7.84 -8.74
CA ASN A 234 18.51 9.14 -8.33
C ASN A 234 17.75 10.31 -8.97
N ASP A 235 17.45 10.20 -10.27
CA ASP A 235 16.68 11.21 -11.00
C ASP A 235 15.24 11.35 -10.45
N LEU A 236 14.67 10.28 -9.90
CA LEU A 236 13.36 10.28 -9.25
C LEU A 236 13.42 10.85 -7.82
N VAL A 237 14.28 10.27 -6.97
CA VAL A 237 14.31 10.55 -5.53
C VAL A 237 14.88 11.94 -5.25
N PHE A 238 15.93 12.33 -5.98
CA PHE A 238 16.61 13.61 -5.79
C PHE A 238 16.20 14.66 -6.83
N ALA A 239 14.98 14.59 -7.35
CA ALA A 239 14.43 15.59 -8.26
C ALA A 239 14.30 16.98 -7.59
N SER A 240 14.03 17.03 -6.28
CA SER A 240 13.93 18.29 -5.53
C SER A 240 15.27 18.71 -4.93
N ASP A 241 15.49 20.01 -4.83
CA ASP A 241 16.74 20.58 -4.28
C ASP A 241 16.92 20.25 -2.78
N LEU A 242 15.83 20.03 -2.06
CA LEU A 242 15.89 19.59 -0.67
C LEU A 242 16.55 18.21 -0.53
N PHE A 243 16.07 17.22 -1.31
CA PHE A 243 16.64 15.87 -1.28
C PHE A 243 18.05 15.79 -1.86
N LYS A 244 18.41 16.66 -2.81
CA LYS A 244 19.83 16.78 -3.27
C LYS A 244 20.75 17.18 -2.12
N LYS A 245 20.37 18.21 -1.32
CA LYS A 245 21.13 18.63 -0.17
C LYS A 245 21.25 17.55 0.90
N VAL A 246 20.19 16.81 1.17
CA VAL A 246 20.23 15.67 2.09
C VAL A 246 21.28 14.65 1.64
N LYS A 247 21.27 14.29 0.35
CA LYS A 247 22.27 13.37 -0.22
C LYS A 247 23.70 13.88 -0.07
N GLU A 248 23.94 15.17 -0.35
CA GLU A 248 25.27 15.79 -0.22
C GLU A 248 25.80 15.70 1.22
N VAL A 249 24.97 16.04 2.20
CA VAL A 249 25.34 16.00 3.63
C VAL A 249 25.67 14.56 4.10
N GLU A 250 24.88 13.58 3.71
CA GLU A 250 25.13 12.17 4.09
C GLU A 250 26.38 11.61 3.46
N LEU A 251 26.61 11.86 2.15
CA LEU A 251 27.83 11.43 1.47
C LEU A 251 29.09 12.13 1.99
N GLU A 252 28.99 13.34 2.54
CA GLU A 252 30.10 14.02 3.25
C GLU A 252 30.34 13.41 4.64
N GLY A 253 29.31 12.94 5.31
CA GLY A 253 29.42 12.22 6.60
C GLY A 253 30.18 10.90 6.45
N GLU A 254 29.80 10.07 5.48
CA GLU A 254 30.46 8.78 5.19
C GLU A 254 31.93 8.90 4.77
N ARG A 255 32.36 10.05 4.25
CA ARG A 255 33.77 10.30 3.87
C ARG A 255 34.65 10.72 5.05
N LYS A 256 34.05 10.99 6.20
CA LYS A 256 34.76 11.45 7.41
C LYS A 256 34.91 10.36 8.49
N GLU A 257 34.23 9.24 8.31
CA GLU A 257 34.42 8.00 9.07
C GLU A 257 35.38 7.05 8.32
#